data_89ad19d0d1e66efcb45a7c23a08f23d3
#
_entry.id   89ad19d0d1e66efcb45a7c23a08f23d3
#
_cell.length_a   1.000
_cell.length_b   1.000
_cell.length_c   1.000
_cell.angle_alpha   90.00
_cell.angle_beta   90.00
_cell.angle_gamma   90.00
#
_symmetry.space_group_name_H-M   'P 1'
#
loop_
_entity.id
_entity.type
_entity.pdbx_description
1 polymer ?
#
loop_
_entity_poly.entity_id
_entity_poly.type
_entity_poly.pdbx_seq_one_letter_code
_entity_poly.pdbx_strand_id
1 'polypeptide(L)'
;MNIMRGNVIYADLGQHPNECDSRQSGVRPFVVVSNPKSRILNVCPCSTRTDKKYNPVHVEILAEDIKGYPMKKSVVMIEQIVPIDRRLVKSKIGYICNKEVMSAIDAAICIQMGIKEEAYGGKE
;
A
#
# COMPACT_ATOMS: atom_id res chain seq x y z
N MET A 1 15.80 -8.78 -7.23
CA MET A 1 14.72 -7.85 -7.64
C MET A 1 14.88 -6.53 -6.90
N ASN A 2 14.94 -5.46 -7.65
CA ASN A 2 15.12 -4.13 -7.06
C ASN A 2 13.75 -3.53 -6.72
N ILE A 3 13.48 -3.44 -5.43
CA ILE A 3 12.19 -2.94 -4.94
C ILE A 3 12.40 -1.56 -4.35
N MET A 4 11.54 -0.62 -4.74
CA MET A 4 11.57 0.76 -4.25
C MET A 4 10.25 1.09 -3.56
N ARG A 5 10.31 2.05 -2.66
CA ARG A 5 9.09 2.55 -2.02
C ARG A 5 8.15 3.12 -3.09
N GLY A 6 6.88 2.76 -3.02
CA GLY A 6 5.91 3.15 -4.05
C GLY A 6 5.76 2.15 -5.17
N ASN A 7 6.60 1.12 -5.21
CA ASN A 7 6.39 0.04 -6.17
C ASN A 7 5.10 -0.70 -5.86
N VAL A 8 4.43 -1.15 -6.91
CA VAL A 8 3.29 -2.04 -6.80
C VAL A 8 3.81 -3.44 -7.09
N ILE A 9 3.53 -4.37 -6.20
CA ILE A 9 4.05 -5.73 -6.28
C ILE A 9 2.91 -6.73 -6.14
N TYR A 10 3.10 -7.93 -6.65
CA TYR A 10 2.26 -9.07 -6.29
C TYR A 10 2.95 -9.87 -5.21
N ALA A 11 2.18 -10.23 -4.20
CA ALA A 11 2.66 -11.10 -3.13
C ALA A 11 1.52 -12.00 -2.71
N ASP A 12 1.87 -13.18 -2.22
CA ASP A 12 0.89 -14.17 -1.76
C ASP A 12 1.02 -14.28 -0.25
N LEU A 13 0.03 -13.79 0.47
CA LEU A 13 0.00 -13.87 1.93
C LEU A 13 -0.67 -15.16 2.43
N GLY A 14 -1.12 -16.00 1.51
CA GLY A 14 -1.81 -17.22 1.86
C GLY A 14 -3.24 -16.96 2.32
N GLN A 15 -3.84 -18.01 2.84
CA GLN A 15 -5.20 -17.96 3.37
C GLN A 15 -5.16 -17.65 4.86
N HIS A 16 -6.07 -16.81 5.32
CA HIS A 16 -6.21 -16.58 6.75
C HIS A 16 -7.04 -17.72 7.36
N PRO A 17 -6.58 -18.29 8.45
CA PRO A 17 -7.32 -19.38 9.08
C PRO A 17 -8.57 -18.89 9.82
N ASN A 18 -8.68 -17.60 10.07
CA ASN A 18 -9.79 -17.03 10.84
C ASN A 18 -10.60 -16.10 9.92
N GLU A 19 -11.86 -16.46 9.71
CA GLU A 19 -12.74 -15.69 8.86
C GLU A 19 -13.04 -14.29 9.40
N CYS A 20 -12.84 -14.10 10.70
CA CYS A 20 -13.03 -12.77 11.30
C CYS A 20 -11.86 -11.83 11.04
N ASP A 21 -10.78 -12.34 10.48
CA ASP A 21 -9.62 -11.54 10.17
C ASP A 21 -9.95 -10.60 9.01
N SER A 22 -9.77 -9.31 9.22
CA SER A 22 -10.07 -8.30 8.21
C SER A 22 -8.99 -8.16 7.15
N ARG A 23 -7.85 -8.86 7.32
CA ARG A 23 -6.78 -8.77 6.33
C ARG A 23 -7.17 -9.44 5.03
N GLN A 24 -6.60 -8.93 3.96
CA GLN A 24 -6.79 -9.53 2.66
C GLN A 24 -5.95 -10.80 2.57
N SER A 25 -6.45 -11.79 1.85
CA SER A 25 -5.74 -13.04 1.65
C SER A 25 -5.53 -13.30 0.16
N GLY A 26 -4.64 -14.25 -0.16
CA GLY A 26 -4.37 -14.65 -1.52
C GLY A 26 -3.37 -13.75 -2.22
N VAL A 27 -3.23 -13.94 -3.52
CA VAL A 27 -2.33 -13.13 -4.35
C VAL A 27 -3.06 -11.89 -4.80
N ARG A 28 -2.47 -10.73 -4.55
CA ARG A 28 -3.06 -9.45 -4.95
C ARG A 28 -2.01 -8.38 -5.00
N PRO A 29 -2.33 -7.23 -5.62
CA PRO A 29 -1.37 -6.13 -5.65
C PRO A 29 -1.29 -5.44 -4.30
N PHE A 30 -0.06 -5.07 -3.96
CA PHE A 30 0.26 -4.32 -2.74
C PHE A 30 1.18 -3.18 -3.11
N VAL A 31 1.07 -2.09 -2.36
CA VAL A 31 2.01 -0.96 -2.49
C VAL A 31 3.06 -1.07 -1.39
N VAL A 32 4.33 -0.97 -1.76
CA VAL A 32 5.43 -0.96 -0.80
C VAL A 32 5.50 0.44 -0.17
N VAL A 33 5.35 0.51 1.15
CA VAL A 33 5.29 1.80 1.85
C VAL A 33 6.43 2.00 2.85
N SER A 34 7.28 1.02 3.05
CA SER A 34 8.40 1.12 3.97
C SER A 34 9.71 1.33 3.23
N ASN A 35 10.79 1.47 4.01
CA ASN A 35 12.14 1.55 3.47
C ASN A 35 12.42 0.26 2.69
N PRO A 36 12.75 0.36 1.39
CA PRO A 36 12.93 -0.82 0.55
C PRO A 36 14.23 -1.58 0.82
N LYS A 37 15.12 -1.03 1.63
CA LYS A 37 16.38 -1.70 1.95
C LYS A 37 16.22 -2.77 3.01
N SER A 38 15.12 -2.75 3.75
CA SER A 38 14.87 -3.75 4.77
C SER A 38 14.51 -5.09 4.13
N ARG A 39 14.88 -6.18 4.81
CA ARG A 39 14.44 -7.50 4.41
C ARG A 39 12.93 -7.66 4.61
N ILE A 40 12.40 -7.00 5.60
CA ILE A 40 10.97 -6.98 5.86
C ILE A 40 10.38 -5.72 5.25
N LEU A 41 9.42 -5.90 4.36
CA LEU A 41 8.73 -4.79 3.71
C LEU A 41 7.38 -4.60 4.37
N ASN A 42 6.98 -3.36 4.59
CA ASN A 42 5.61 -3.07 4.97
C ASN A 42 4.86 -2.72 3.70
N VAL A 43 3.75 -3.40 3.48
CA VAL A 43 2.97 -3.25 2.25
C VAL A 43 1.50 -3.08 2.59
N CYS A 44 0.79 -2.40 1.71
CA CYS A 44 -0.64 -2.16 1.87
C CYS A 44 -1.39 -2.71 0.66
N PRO A 45 -2.46 -3.48 0.88
CA PRO A 45 -3.20 -4.06 -0.23
C PRO A 45 -3.99 -3.02 -1.00
N CYS A 46 -4.18 -3.29 -2.28
CA CYS A 46 -5.01 -2.49 -3.16
C CYS A 46 -6.30 -3.25 -3.44
N SER A 47 -7.41 -2.53 -3.45
CA SER A 47 -8.71 -3.09 -3.77
C SER A 47 -9.35 -2.30 -4.90
N THR A 48 -9.98 -2.98 -5.85
CA THR A 48 -10.74 -2.31 -6.91
C THR A 48 -12.14 -1.93 -6.45
N ARG A 49 -12.52 -2.31 -5.24
CA ARG A 49 -13.82 -1.95 -4.69
C ARG A 49 -13.76 -0.52 -4.17
N THR A 50 -14.31 0.40 -4.93
CA THR A 50 -14.26 1.84 -4.60
C THR A 50 -15.61 2.37 -4.17
N ASP A 51 -16.57 1.50 -3.90
CA ASP A 51 -17.93 1.86 -3.49
C ASP A 51 -18.08 2.08 -1.99
N LYS A 52 -16.99 1.98 -1.25
CA LYS A 52 -17.00 2.13 0.20
C LYS A 52 -17.10 3.60 0.60
N LYS A 53 -17.61 3.82 1.79
CA LYS A 53 -17.66 5.16 2.36
C LYS A 53 -16.25 5.71 2.53
N TYR A 54 -16.15 7.02 2.57
CA TYR A 54 -14.89 7.69 2.81
C TYR A 54 -14.22 7.16 4.07
N ASN A 55 -12.93 6.93 3.97
CA ASN A 55 -12.11 6.48 5.08
C ASN A 55 -10.79 7.25 5.02
N PRO A 56 -10.39 7.95 6.09
CA PRO A 56 -9.18 8.79 6.04
C PRO A 56 -7.89 8.02 5.83
N VAL A 57 -7.91 6.69 6.01
CA VAL A 57 -6.73 5.86 5.77
C VAL A 57 -6.85 5.06 4.48
N HIS A 58 -7.78 5.43 3.61
CA HIS A 58 -7.85 4.87 2.26
C HIS A 58 -7.35 5.93 1.27
N VAL A 59 -6.47 5.52 0.36
CA VAL A 59 -5.92 6.43 -0.64
C VAL A 59 -6.30 5.92 -2.01
N GLU A 60 -7.00 6.76 -2.77
CA GLU A 60 -7.44 6.40 -4.11
C GLU A 60 -6.28 6.53 -5.08
N ILE A 61 -6.14 5.54 -5.97
CA ILE A 61 -5.16 5.54 -7.04
C ILE A 61 -5.90 5.40 -8.36
N LEU A 62 -5.66 6.33 -9.27
CA LEU A 62 -6.22 6.26 -10.62
C LEU A 62 -5.26 5.51 -11.52
N ALA A 63 -5.77 5.01 -12.65
CA ALA A 63 -4.94 4.28 -13.60
C ALA A 63 -3.72 5.11 -14.04
N GLU A 64 -3.90 6.41 -14.20
CA GLU A 64 -2.83 7.30 -14.64
C GLU A 64 -1.75 7.54 -13.60
N ASP A 65 -2.01 7.18 -12.34
CA ASP A 65 -1.04 7.36 -11.26
C ASP A 65 -0.02 6.23 -11.19
N ILE A 66 -0.23 5.18 -11.97
CA ILE A 66 0.63 3.99 -11.97
C ILE A 66 1.31 3.86 -13.32
N LYS A 67 2.62 3.61 -13.32
CA LYS A 67 3.35 3.25 -14.52
C LYS A 67 3.80 1.81 -14.44
N GLY A 68 3.85 1.15 -15.59
CA GLY A 68 4.35 -0.22 -15.70
C GLY A 68 3.27 -1.28 -15.62
N TYR A 69 2.08 -0.91 -15.20
CA TYR A 69 0.99 -1.87 -15.05
C TYR A 69 -0.35 -1.16 -15.21
N PRO A 70 -1.21 -1.62 -16.11
CA PRO A 70 -2.50 -0.98 -16.34
C PRO A 70 -3.53 -1.37 -15.27
N MET A 71 -3.42 -0.77 -14.10
CA MET A 71 -4.36 -1.02 -13.02
C MET A 71 -5.64 -0.24 -13.23
N LYS A 72 -6.74 -0.85 -12.81
CA LYS A 72 -8.00 -0.13 -12.69
C LYS A 72 -7.92 0.82 -11.50
N LYS A 73 -8.81 1.80 -11.48
CA LYS A 73 -8.96 2.65 -10.30
C LYS A 73 -9.06 1.77 -9.06
N SER A 74 -8.25 2.08 -8.07
CA SER A 74 -8.10 1.24 -6.88
C SER A 74 -8.00 2.10 -5.64
N VAL A 75 -8.13 1.46 -4.49
CA VAL A 75 -7.95 2.09 -3.20
C VAL A 75 -6.85 1.33 -2.46
N VAL A 76 -5.85 2.07 -1.96
CA VAL A 76 -4.84 1.50 -1.07
C VAL A 76 -5.36 1.58 0.35
N MET A 77 -5.42 0.43 1.01
CA MET A 77 -6.00 0.35 2.36
C MET A 77 -4.87 0.37 3.39
N ILE A 78 -4.59 1.55 3.92
CA ILE A 78 -3.45 1.74 4.83
C ILE A 78 -3.69 1.05 6.17
N GLU A 79 -4.95 0.93 6.60
CA GLU A 79 -5.25 0.24 7.85
C GLU A 79 -4.91 -1.25 7.80
N GLN A 80 -4.67 -1.79 6.60
CA GLN A 80 -4.32 -3.19 6.42
C GLN A 80 -2.83 -3.37 6.12
N ILE A 81 -2.02 -2.42 6.53
CA ILE A 81 -0.57 -2.51 6.38
C ILE A 81 -0.06 -3.78 7.06
N VAL A 82 0.75 -4.54 6.36
CA VAL A 82 1.31 -5.78 6.89
C VAL A 82 2.79 -5.88 6.56
N PRO A 83 3.57 -6.50 7.45
CA PRO A 83 4.97 -6.81 7.14
C PRO A 83 5.04 -8.11 6.35
N ILE A 84 5.89 -8.13 5.32
CA ILE A 84 6.16 -9.36 4.60
C ILE A 84 7.67 -9.49 4.40
N ASP A 85 8.15 -10.73 4.35
CA ASP A 85 9.53 -10.99 3.96
C ASP A 85 9.61 -10.71 2.46
N ARG A 86 10.66 -10.01 2.03
CA ARG A 86 10.77 -9.65 0.62
C ARG A 86 10.81 -10.89 -0.30
N ARG A 87 11.12 -12.06 0.24
CA ARG A 87 11.08 -13.30 -0.52
C ARG A 87 9.68 -13.69 -0.96
N LEU A 88 8.64 -13.14 -0.32
CA LEU A 88 7.26 -13.42 -0.70
C LEU A 88 6.81 -12.60 -1.91
N VAL A 89 7.61 -11.66 -2.36
CA VAL A 89 7.28 -10.86 -3.53
C VAL A 89 7.39 -11.74 -4.77
N LYS A 90 6.28 -11.88 -5.48
CA LYS A 90 6.22 -12.68 -6.69
C LYS A 90 6.74 -11.90 -7.91
N SER A 91 6.33 -10.66 -8.01
CA SER A 91 6.75 -9.81 -9.13
C SER A 91 6.54 -8.34 -8.78
N LYS A 92 7.33 -7.50 -9.43
CA LYS A 92 7.14 -6.06 -9.36
C LYS A 92 6.39 -5.67 -10.63
N ILE A 93 5.20 -5.11 -10.48
CA ILE A 93 4.30 -4.88 -11.61
C ILE A 93 4.17 -3.42 -12.00
N GLY A 94 4.64 -2.49 -11.17
CA GLY A 94 4.57 -1.08 -11.52
C GLY A 94 5.02 -0.22 -10.37
N TYR A 95 4.81 1.08 -10.53
CA TYR A 95 5.13 2.01 -9.45
C TYR A 95 4.21 3.24 -9.54
N ILE A 96 3.99 3.84 -8.38
CA ILE A 96 3.19 5.07 -8.28
C ILE A 96 4.06 6.23 -8.75
N CYS A 97 3.64 6.89 -9.82
CA CYS A 97 4.41 8.00 -10.40
C CYS A 97 3.88 9.37 -10.00
N ASN A 98 2.75 9.43 -9.31
CA ASN A 98 2.17 10.69 -8.87
C ASN A 98 2.61 10.98 -7.44
N LYS A 99 3.40 12.06 -7.28
CA LYS A 99 3.93 12.43 -5.97
C LYS A 99 2.83 12.78 -4.97
N GLU A 100 1.72 13.30 -5.44
CA GLU A 100 0.61 13.66 -4.56
C GLU A 100 -0.05 12.42 -3.97
N VAL A 101 -0.10 11.33 -4.74
CA VAL A 101 -0.61 10.06 -4.23
C VAL A 101 0.33 9.54 -3.14
N MET A 102 1.65 9.61 -3.35
CA MET A 102 2.60 9.17 -2.32
C MET A 102 2.49 10.04 -1.07
N SER A 103 2.29 11.34 -1.22
CA SER A 103 2.09 12.22 -0.07
C SER A 103 0.82 11.87 0.69
N ALA A 104 -0.24 11.52 -0.03
CA ALA A 104 -1.49 11.09 0.61
C ALA A 104 -1.30 9.78 1.36
N ILE A 105 -0.50 8.87 0.82
CA ILE A 105 -0.17 7.62 1.51
C ILE A 105 0.59 7.92 2.79
N ASP A 106 1.57 8.82 2.74
CA ASP A 106 2.34 9.20 3.92
C ASP A 106 1.44 9.78 5.00
N ALA A 107 0.52 10.66 4.63
CA ALA A 107 -0.41 11.26 5.57
C ALA A 107 -1.32 10.19 6.19
N ALA A 108 -1.80 9.26 5.37
CA ALA A 108 -2.65 8.18 5.86
C ALA A 108 -1.90 7.26 6.83
N ILE A 109 -0.62 7.01 6.56
CA ILE A 109 0.21 6.22 7.48
C ILE A 109 0.34 6.93 8.83
N CYS A 110 0.56 8.24 8.81
CA CYS A 110 0.65 9.00 10.06
C CYS A 110 -0.66 8.93 10.84
N ILE A 111 -1.79 9.02 10.17
CA ILE A 111 -3.09 8.88 10.81
C ILE A 111 -3.23 7.49 11.42
N GLN A 112 -2.92 6.46 10.63
CA GLN A 112 -3.07 5.07 11.07
C GLN A 112 -2.17 4.75 12.26
N MET A 113 -0.95 5.30 12.26
CA MET A 113 0.03 5.01 13.31
C MET A 113 -0.07 5.98 14.49
N GLY A 114 -0.95 6.96 14.42
CA GLY A 114 -1.10 7.93 15.49
C GLY A 114 0.05 8.92 15.60
N ILE A 115 0.77 9.15 14.52
CA ILE A 115 1.89 10.09 14.50
C ILE A 115 1.34 11.49 14.30
N LYS A 116 1.73 12.41 15.19
CA LYS A 116 1.28 13.78 15.10
C LYS A 116 1.97 14.50 13.96
N GLU A 117 1.24 15.42 13.34
CA GLU A 117 1.72 16.14 12.19
C GLU A 117 3.04 16.85 12.42
N GLU A 118 3.18 17.53 13.56
CA GLU A 118 4.42 18.25 13.86
C GLU A 118 5.61 17.33 14.07
N ALA A 119 5.38 16.03 14.22
CA ALA A 119 6.48 15.08 14.43
C ALA A 119 7.15 14.67 13.12
N TYR A 120 6.50 14.87 11.97
CA TYR A 120 7.11 14.47 10.70
C TYR A 120 7.32 15.65 9.75
N GLY A 121 7.49 16.84 10.30
CA GLY A 121 7.94 18.00 9.55
C GLY A 121 6.85 18.75 8.83
N GLY A 122 5.77 18.83 9.39
CA GLY A 122 4.68 19.58 8.80
C GLY A 122 4.94 21.04 8.72
N LYS A 123 5.02 21.48 8.65
CA LYS A 123 4.66 22.44 8.67
C LYS A 123 4.27 23.12 8.41
N GLU A 124 4.06 23.38 8.26
CA GLU A 124 3.68 24.01 7.93
C GLU A 124 3.43 24.63 7.96
#